data_15b56575b3138ff64e57562cf94c7b38
#
_entry.id   15b56575b3138ff64e57562cf94c7b38
#
_cell.length_a   1.000
_cell.length_b   1.000
_cell.length_c   1.000
_cell.angle_alpha   90.00
_cell.angle_beta   90.00
_cell.angle_gamma   90.00
#
_symmetry.space_group_name_H-M   'P 1'
#
loop_
_entity.id
_entity.type
_entity.pdbx_description
1 polymer ?
#
loop_
_entity_poly.entity_id
_entity_poly.type
_entity_poly.pdbx_seq_one_letter_code
_entity_poly.pdbx_strand_id
1 'polypeptide(L)'
;TNRIQKVVGGDSTELMVGNVHRFCSKFLFEQDKIPADSAIIDDEEAVSIIADYRNEDEEGVTRDFNRYKGYQTIIFFQHFIYQMEHQHPWKYYLHPESFTDDDREAIKQICKSQKREYNEQAVIDIYHHAQQYVDEANVPGLDAKTADRIRVLLWKMYYAACYAQYKEENHLLDFEDLLLKTYDIYSTDDTCKRYKWIQVDEVQDLNGMQLAIIDLLTVKDNPMVMYLGDEQQAIFSFMGAKVETLTLLKMRCKGNIHHLQRNHRSPKYLLDVFNDYAEKQLKIDRELLPASDNDVKAKPENLRIIHSSTIDSERQEVTDVARNLYEQNKEERTAVIVSSNSDADHISETMDKVGLTHFKVSGRDLFYTPDVKLLLSHLSVLANEHNSIAWTRIMKGVRAFPSHALARRFNWKLK
;
A
#
# COMPACT_ATOMS: atom_id res chain seq x y z
N THR A 1 -16.07 -3.90 11.67
CA THR A 1 -17.07 -2.82 11.66
C THR A 1 -18.44 -3.35 12.09
N ASN A 2 -19.05 -4.32 11.38
CA ASN A 2 -20.39 -4.84 11.67
C ASN A 2 -20.57 -5.44 13.09
N ARG A 3 -19.51 -6.01 13.68
CA ARG A 3 -19.57 -6.55 15.06
C ARG A 3 -19.66 -5.44 16.09
N ILE A 4 -18.87 -4.39 15.97
CA ILE A 4 -18.88 -3.25 16.90
C ILE A 4 -20.20 -2.50 16.80
N GLN A 5 -20.68 -2.24 15.59
CA GLN A 5 -21.98 -1.59 15.37
C GLN A 5 -23.15 -2.36 15.97
N LYS A 6 -23.11 -3.70 15.92
CA LYS A 6 -24.14 -4.56 16.56
C LYS A 6 -24.10 -4.50 18.08
N VAL A 7 -22.94 -4.34 18.69
CA VAL A 7 -22.74 -4.32 20.14
C VAL A 7 -23.09 -2.95 20.73
N VAL A 8 -22.74 -1.87 20.04
CA VAL A 8 -22.95 -0.49 20.52
C VAL A 8 -24.43 -0.09 20.47
N GLY A 9 -25.23 -0.70 19.61
CA GLY A 9 -26.69 -0.55 19.54
C GLY A 9 -27.18 0.89 19.56
N GLY A 10 -27.63 1.45 18.45
CA GLY A 10 -28.16 2.80 18.36
C GLY A 10 -27.60 3.59 17.20
N ASP A 11 -28.05 4.83 17.08
CA ASP A 11 -27.62 5.74 16.01
C ASP A 11 -26.14 6.09 16.18
N SER A 12 -25.29 5.39 15.42
CA SER A 12 -23.83 5.47 15.54
C SER A 12 -23.21 6.60 14.72
N THR A 13 -23.91 7.72 14.54
CA THR A 13 -23.42 8.89 13.79
C THR A 13 -22.13 9.49 14.39
N GLU A 14 -21.89 9.23 15.68
CA GLU A 14 -20.68 9.67 16.37
C GLU A 14 -19.55 8.64 16.36
N LEU A 15 -19.83 7.39 15.95
CA LEU A 15 -18.86 6.31 15.93
C LEU A 15 -18.33 6.08 14.52
N MET A 16 -17.04 6.35 14.27
CA MET A 16 -16.33 5.97 13.06
C MET A 16 -15.53 4.69 13.30
N VAL A 17 -15.78 3.66 12.50
CA VAL A 17 -15.02 2.39 12.52
C VAL A 17 -14.52 2.08 11.10
N GLY A 18 -13.21 1.93 10.95
CA GLY A 18 -12.56 1.62 9.68
C GLY A 18 -11.05 1.78 9.76
N ASN A 19 -10.36 1.54 8.67
CA ASN A 19 -8.95 1.89 8.55
C ASN A 19 -8.79 3.39 8.20
N VAL A 20 -7.55 3.88 8.27
CA VAL A 20 -7.25 5.31 8.03
C VAL A 20 -7.65 5.74 6.62
N HIS A 21 -7.38 4.95 5.59
CA HIS A 21 -7.76 5.29 4.21
C HIS A 21 -9.29 5.41 4.04
N ARG A 22 -10.05 4.51 4.66
CA ARG A 22 -11.52 4.60 4.64
C ARG A 22 -12.02 5.86 5.33
N PHE A 23 -11.38 6.25 6.44
CA PHE A 23 -11.68 7.52 7.10
C PHE A 23 -11.41 8.69 6.17
N CYS A 24 -10.21 8.74 5.57
CA CYS A 24 -9.81 9.81 4.66
C CYS A 24 -10.75 9.92 3.44
N SER A 25 -11.03 8.78 2.79
CA SER A 25 -11.98 8.74 1.68
C SER A 25 -13.34 9.27 2.08
N LYS A 26 -13.91 8.77 3.20
CA LYS A 26 -15.20 9.24 3.69
C LYS A 26 -15.21 10.73 4.02
N PHE A 27 -14.15 11.23 4.66
CA PHE A 27 -14.00 12.65 4.98
C PHE A 27 -13.93 13.52 3.73
N LEU A 28 -13.13 13.15 2.75
CA LEU A 28 -12.94 13.93 1.53
C LEU A 28 -14.19 13.98 0.65
N PHE A 29 -14.85 12.84 0.46
CA PHE A 29 -16.02 12.74 -0.43
C PHE A 29 -17.33 13.17 0.24
N GLU A 30 -17.61 12.75 1.49
CA GLU A 30 -18.89 13.06 2.15
C GLU A 30 -18.96 14.48 2.72
N GLN A 31 -17.83 15.18 2.87
CA GLN A 31 -17.79 16.55 3.36
C GLN A 31 -17.42 17.57 2.26
N ASP A 32 -17.53 17.17 1.00
CA ASP A 32 -17.28 18.04 -0.18
C ASP A 32 -15.91 18.73 -0.12
N LYS A 33 -14.88 18.03 0.36
CA LYS A 33 -13.51 18.57 0.47
C LYS A 33 -12.72 18.45 -0.83
N ILE A 34 -13.24 17.72 -1.80
CA ILE A 34 -12.70 17.49 -3.15
C ILE A 34 -13.81 17.66 -4.18
N PRO A 35 -13.50 17.87 -5.47
CA PRO A 35 -14.50 17.94 -6.53
C PRO A 35 -15.44 16.73 -6.52
N ALA A 36 -16.72 16.97 -6.79
CA ALA A 36 -17.76 15.90 -6.74
C ALA A 36 -17.54 14.80 -7.78
N ASP A 37 -16.84 15.11 -8.86
CA ASP A 37 -16.46 14.17 -9.93
C ASP A 37 -15.13 13.45 -9.69
N SER A 38 -14.55 13.61 -8.50
CA SER A 38 -13.31 12.92 -8.15
C SER A 38 -13.51 11.40 -8.08
N ALA A 39 -12.50 10.65 -8.50
CA ALA A 39 -12.49 9.19 -8.44
C ALA A 39 -11.18 8.68 -7.83
N ILE A 40 -11.28 7.52 -7.15
CA ILE A 40 -10.10 6.82 -6.64
C ILE A 40 -9.63 5.83 -7.69
N ILE A 41 -8.32 5.82 -7.96
CA ILE A 41 -7.67 4.88 -8.87
C ILE A 41 -6.83 3.86 -8.10
N ASP A 42 -6.76 2.66 -8.65
CA ASP A 42 -5.90 1.58 -8.16
C ASP A 42 -4.52 1.55 -8.86
N ASP A 43 -3.64 0.65 -8.39
CA ASP A 43 -2.28 0.52 -8.93
C ASP A 43 -2.27 0.14 -10.43
N GLU A 44 -3.25 -0.64 -10.90
CA GLU A 44 -3.31 -1.01 -12.33
C GLU A 44 -3.74 0.16 -13.20
N GLU A 45 -4.66 0.97 -12.70
CA GLU A 45 -5.05 2.21 -13.38
C GLU A 45 -3.91 3.21 -13.43
N ALA A 46 -3.10 3.28 -12.37
CA ALA A 46 -1.87 4.05 -12.35
C ALA A 46 -0.84 3.55 -13.39
N VAL A 47 -0.68 2.23 -13.51
CA VAL A 47 0.17 1.62 -14.56
C VAL A 47 -0.35 1.96 -15.96
N SER A 48 -1.67 1.91 -16.18
CA SER A 48 -2.29 2.29 -17.46
C SER A 48 -1.98 3.74 -17.84
N ILE A 49 -2.04 4.68 -16.89
CA ILE A 49 -1.70 6.09 -17.12
C ILE A 49 -0.24 6.24 -17.55
N ILE A 50 0.67 5.56 -16.86
CA ILE A 50 2.11 5.62 -17.18
C ILE A 50 2.39 4.98 -18.54
N ALA A 51 1.76 3.86 -18.86
CA ALA A 51 1.88 3.18 -20.14
C ALA A 51 1.50 4.10 -21.31
N ASP A 52 0.41 4.86 -21.14
CA ASP A 52 -0.03 5.85 -22.12
C ASP A 52 1.02 6.93 -22.38
N TYR A 53 1.65 7.47 -21.35
CA TYR A 53 2.71 8.47 -21.51
C TYR A 53 3.97 7.91 -22.12
N ARG A 54 4.29 6.64 -21.90
CA ARG A 54 5.42 5.94 -22.51
C ARG A 54 5.15 5.49 -23.93
N ASN A 55 3.87 5.48 -24.35
CA ASN A 55 3.40 4.88 -25.60
C ASN A 55 3.78 3.39 -25.70
N GLU A 56 3.67 2.69 -24.59
CA GLU A 56 3.94 1.25 -24.44
C GLU A 56 2.65 0.53 -23.99
N ASP A 57 2.64 -0.80 -24.07
CA ASP A 57 1.57 -1.59 -23.46
C ASP A 57 1.80 -1.78 -21.94
N GLU A 58 0.75 -2.09 -21.23
CA GLU A 58 0.79 -2.29 -19.76
C GLU A 58 1.70 -3.45 -19.35
N GLU A 59 1.82 -4.51 -20.19
CA GLU A 59 2.72 -5.64 -19.95
C GLU A 59 4.17 -5.23 -20.08
N GLY A 60 4.49 -4.42 -21.10
CA GLY A 60 5.83 -3.86 -21.31
C GLY A 60 6.25 -3.00 -20.13
N VAL A 61 5.39 -2.09 -19.72
CA VAL A 61 5.60 -1.23 -18.55
C VAL A 61 5.77 -2.06 -17.28
N THR A 62 4.90 -3.02 -17.02
CA THR A 62 4.98 -3.87 -15.83
C THR A 62 6.25 -4.71 -15.82
N ARG A 63 6.65 -5.25 -16.95
CA ARG A 63 7.90 -6.02 -17.08
C ARG A 63 9.13 -5.18 -16.81
N ASP A 64 9.20 -3.97 -17.37
CA ASP A 64 10.30 -3.03 -17.13
C ASP A 64 10.32 -2.60 -15.66
N PHE A 65 9.18 -2.38 -15.08
CA PHE A 65 9.04 -1.99 -13.68
C PHE A 65 9.41 -3.09 -12.70
N ASN A 66 9.05 -4.33 -12.97
CA ASN A 66 9.50 -5.46 -12.15
C ASN A 66 11.02 -5.59 -12.16
N ARG A 67 11.67 -5.26 -13.30
CA ARG A 67 13.13 -5.28 -13.44
C ARG A 67 13.82 -4.18 -12.64
N TYR A 68 13.18 -3.01 -12.46
CA TYR A 68 13.79 -1.83 -11.85
C TYR A 68 13.07 -1.35 -10.57
N LYS A 69 12.12 -2.09 -10.02
CA LYS A 69 11.16 -1.63 -8.98
C LYS A 69 10.43 -0.35 -9.41
N GLY A 70 10.14 -0.22 -10.71
CA GLY A 70 10.09 1.06 -11.37
C GLY A 70 8.78 1.83 -11.27
N TYR A 71 7.56 1.24 -11.51
CA TYR A 71 6.35 2.05 -11.51
C TYR A 71 6.03 2.59 -10.12
N GLN A 72 6.24 1.80 -9.08
CA GLN A 72 6.04 2.24 -7.70
C GLN A 72 6.94 3.42 -7.37
N THR A 73 8.21 3.40 -7.82
CA THR A 73 9.11 4.53 -7.60
C THR A 73 8.67 5.79 -8.35
N ILE A 74 8.00 5.67 -9.50
CA ILE A 74 7.42 6.81 -10.23
C ILE A 74 6.21 7.36 -9.47
N ILE A 75 5.26 6.49 -9.13
CA ILE A 75 4.04 6.85 -8.41
C ILE A 75 4.39 7.48 -7.06
N PHE A 76 5.25 6.84 -6.28
CA PHE A 76 5.60 7.32 -4.95
C PHE A 76 6.47 8.56 -4.98
N PHE A 77 7.28 8.75 -6.04
CA PHE A 77 8.14 9.91 -6.15
C PHE A 77 7.33 11.22 -6.24
N GLN A 78 6.20 11.23 -6.94
CA GLN A 78 5.36 12.42 -7.00
C GLN A 78 4.78 12.79 -5.62
N HIS A 79 4.43 11.81 -4.77
CA HIS A 79 3.99 12.08 -3.40
C HIS A 79 5.12 12.61 -2.52
N PHE A 80 6.33 12.11 -2.73
CA PHE A 80 7.52 12.60 -2.05
C PHE A 80 7.77 14.09 -2.38
N ILE A 81 7.68 14.47 -3.65
CA ILE A 81 7.80 15.87 -4.09
C ILE A 81 6.64 16.71 -3.53
N TYR A 82 5.41 16.24 -3.62
CA TYR A 82 4.25 16.92 -3.04
C TYR A 82 4.46 17.27 -1.56
N GLN A 83 4.95 16.34 -0.76
CA GLN A 83 5.21 16.57 0.65
C GLN A 83 6.33 17.60 0.88
N MET A 84 7.34 17.61 0.03
CA MET A 84 8.42 18.59 0.06
C MET A 84 7.90 20.00 -0.26
N GLU A 85 7.06 20.15 -1.28
CA GLU A 85 6.42 21.40 -1.67
C GLU A 85 5.51 21.98 -0.59
N HIS A 86 4.75 21.10 0.08
CA HIS A 86 3.84 21.50 1.18
C HIS A 86 4.53 21.55 2.54
N GLN A 87 5.87 21.42 2.58
CA GLN A 87 6.69 21.52 3.78
C GLN A 87 6.23 20.57 4.91
N HIS A 88 5.78 19.37 4.54
CA HIS A 88 5.46 18.37 5.53
C HIS A 88 6.72 18.00 6.35
N PRO A 89 6.57 17.65 7.64
CA PRO A 89 7.70 17.15 8.40
C PRO A 89 8.26 15.87 7.76
N TRP A 90 9.57 15.83 7.52
CA TRP A 90 10.24 14.72 6.82
C TRP A 90 9.93 13.34 7.42
N LYS A 91 9.70 13.26 8.73
CA LYS A 91 9.35 12.02 9.45
C LYS A 91 8.01 11.41 9.03
N TYR A 92 7.16 12.18 8.35
CA TYR A 92 5.87 11.74 7.82
C TYR A 92 5.90 11.49 6.31
N TYR A 93 7.04 11.68 5.65
CA TYR A 93 7.14 11.43 4.23
C TYR A 93 6.78 9.99 3.90
N LEU A 94 5.87 9.85 2.95
CA LEU A 94 5.49 8.58 2.37
C LEU A 94 6.58 8.15 1.38
N HIS A 95 6.96 6.87 1.45
CA HIS A 95 7.88 6.26 0.51
C HIS A 95 9.20 7.02 0.30
N PRO A 96 9.91 7.40 1.37
CA PRO A 96 11.18 8.13 1.25
C PRO A 96 12.25 7.34 0.49
N GLU A 97 12.10 6.00 0.42
CA GLU A 97 12.93 5.10 -0.37
C GLU A 97 12.80 5.31 -1.89
N SER A 98 11.74 5.96 -2.36
CA SER A 98 11.56 6.34 -3.76
C SER A 98 12.57 7.39 -4.23
N PHE A 99 13.16 8.12 -3.28
CA PHE A 99 14.24 9.08 -3.50
C PHE A 99 15.56 8.49 -2.99
N THR A 100 16.26 7.78 -3.84
CA THR A 100 17.47 7.00 -3.52
C THR A 100 18.72 7.87 -3.36
N ASP A 101 19.79 7.28 -2.82
CA ASP A 101 21.10 7.96 -2.77
C ASP A 101 21.68 8.21 -4.17
N ASP A 102 21.40 7.31 -5.13
CA ASP A 102 21.77 7.53 -6.54
C ASP A 102 21.03 8.73 -7.14
N ASP A 103 19.76 8.92 -6.80
CA ASP A 103 18.97 10.10 -7.21
C ASP A 103 19.55 11.40 -6.60
N ARG A 104 19.89 11.37 -5.31
CA ARG A 104 20.49 12.52 -4.62
C ARG A 104 21.83 12.93 -5.25
N GLU A 105 22.65 11.92 -5.57
CA GLU A 105 23.93 12.18 -6.21
C GLU A 105 23.77 12.73 -7.63
N ALA A 106 22.82 12.20 -8.40
CA ALA A 106 22.50 12.72 -9.72
C ALA A 106 22.06 14.19 -9.67
N ILE A 107 21.18 14.57 -8.72
CA ILE A 107 20.77 15.98 -8.54
C ILE A 107 21.96 16.87 -8.16
N LYS A 108 22.84 16.41 -7.27
CA LYS A 108 24.06 17.17 -6.94
C LYS A 108 24.94 17.44 -8.16
N GLN A 109 25.04 16.48 -9.08
CA GLN A 109 25.79 16.68 -10.33
C GLN A 109 25.09 17.68 -11.26
N ILE A 110 23.76 17.62 -11.38
CA ILE A 110 23.00 18.62 -12.14
C ILE A 110 23.20 20.02 -11.51
N CYS A 111 23.05 20.15 -10.20
CA CYS A 111 23.26 21.42 -9.51
C CYS A 111 24.69 21.97 -9.73
N LYS A 112 25.71 21.09 -9.69
CA LYS A 112 27.10 21.46 -9.93
C LYS A 112 27.33 21.97 -11.37
N SER A 113 26.72 21.33 -12.37
CA SER A 113 26.81 21.79 -13.76
C SER A 113 26.22 23.19 -13.94
N GLN A 114 25.15 23.48 -13.21
CA GLN A 114 24.44 24.77 -13.23
C GLN A 114 24.98 25.81 -12.23
N LYS A 115 26.04 25.47 -11.48
CA LYS A 115 26.62 26.34 -10.43
C LYS A 115 25.60 26.78 -9.37
N ARG A 116 24.65 25.91 -9.04
CA ARG A 116 23.63 26.15 -7.99
C ARG A 116 23.85 25.23 -6.80
N GLU A 117 23.33 25.66 -5.64
CA GLU A 117 23.38 24.86 -4.43
C GLU A 117 22.38 23.71 -4.47
N TYR A 118 22.79 22.56 -3.92
CA TYR A 118 21.89 21.42 -3.71
C TYR A 118 21.05 21.67 -2.44
N ASN A 119 19.75 21.80 -2.62
CA ASN A 119 18.74 21.93 -1.55
C ASN A 119 17.38 21.39 -2.02
N GLU A 120 16.38 21.40 -1.16
CA GLU A 120 15.03 20.92 -1.49
C GLU A 120 14.40 21.67 -2.67
N GLN A 121 14.57 22.98 -2.73
CA GLN A 121 14.07 23.78 -3.86
C GLN A 121 14.70 23.35 -5.18
N ALA A 122 15.97 22.98 -5.17
CA ALA A 122 16.63 22.48 -6.38
C ALA A 122 16.03 21.14 -6.85
N VAL A 123 15.61 20.26 -5.92
CA VAL A 123 14.92 19.02 -6.25
C VAL A 123 13.57 19.30 -6.90
N ILE A 124 12.78 20.17 -6.30
CA ILE A 124 11.48 20.60 -6.80
C ILE A 124 11.58 21.21 -8.20
N ASP A 125 12.52 22.16 -8.38
CA ASP A 125 12.72 22.83 -9.67
C ASP A 125 13.11 21.84 -10.78
N ILE A 126 14.01 20.89 -10.47
CA ILE A 126 14.41 19.86 -11.44
C ILE A 126 13.24 18.93 -11.77
N TYR A 127 12.41 18.60 -10.79
CA TYR A 127 11.22 17.77 -11.00
C TYR A 127 10.24 18.43 -11.98
N HIS A 128 9.87 19.69 -11.74
CA HIS A 128 8.92 20.41 -12.61
C HIS A 128 9.46 20.68 -14.02
N HIS A 129 10.78 20.70 -14.20
CA HIS A 129 11.42 20.97 -15.47
C HIS A 129 12.26 19.79 -15.98
N ALA A 130 11.97 18.56 -15.50
CA ALA A 130 12.82 17.38 -15.77
C ALA A 130 13.13 17.18 -17.24
N GLN A 131 12.17 17.44 -18.14
CA GLN A 131 12.37 17.32 -19.58
C GLN A 131 13.40 18.32 -20.13
N GLN A 132 13.55 19.50 -19.53
CA GLN A 132 14.51 20.50 -19.95
C GLN A 132 15.96 20.14 -19.57
N TYR A 133 16.12 19.25 -18.59
CA TYR A 133 17.43 18.81 -18.10
C TYR A 133 17.92 17.52 -18.76
N VAL A 134 17.25 17.01 -19.77
CA VAL A 134 17.66 15.77 -20.46
C VAL A 134 19.09 15.86 -21.00
N ASP A 135 19.49 17.03 -21.45
CA ASP A 135 20.83 17.28 -21.98
C ASP A 135 21.93 17.24 -20.89
N GLU A 136 21.58 17.40 -19.61
CA GLU A 136 22.53 17.32 -18.50
C GLU A 136 23.18 15.95 -18.37
N ALA A 137 22.54 14.90 -18.88
CA ALA A 137 23.11 13.56 -18.98
C ALA A 137 24.22 13.46 -20.04
N ASN A 138 24.31 14.44 -20.94
CA ASN A 138 25.26 14.46 -22.03
C ASN A 138 26.39 15.49 -21.80
N VAL A 139 26.54 16.01 -20.58
CA VAL A 139 27.61 16.97 -20.26
C VAL A 139 29.00 16.34 -20.52
N PRO A 140 29.88 16.99 -21.31
CA PRO A 140 31.20 16.49 -21.51
C PRO A 140 32.01 16.34 -20.21
N GLY A 141 32.65 15.19 -20.04
CA GLY A 141 33.45 14.91 -18.84
C GLY A 141 32.73 14.12 -17.71
N LEU A 142 31.46 13.81 -17.89
CA LEU A 142 30.79 12.84 -17.02
C LEU A 142 31.19 11.41 -17.38
N ASP A 143 31.44 10.57 -16.39
CA ASP A 143 31.59 9.15 -16.61
C ASP A 143 30.23 8.50 -16.96
N ALA A 144 30.29 7.37 -17.67
CA ALA A 144 29.09 6.69 -18.18
C ALA A 144 28.08 6.32 -17.07
N LYS A 145 28.55 5.96 -15.87
CA LYS A 145 27.70 5.60 -14.74
C LYS A 145 26.93 6.80 -14.20
N THR A 146 27.60 7.95 -14.09
CA THR A 146 26.97 9.20 -13.62
C THR A 146 25.96 9.70 -14.65
N ALA A 147 26.31 9.67 -15.94
CA ALA A 147 25.39 10.03 -17.01
C ALA A 147 24.12 9.14 -17.02
N ASP A 148 24.29 7.86 -16.79
CA ASP A 148 23.16 6.92 -16.71
C ASP A 148 22.25 7.18 -15.50
N ARG A 149 22.82 7.47 -14.33
CA ARG A 149 22.06 7.86 -13.13
C ARG A 149 21.23 9.13 -13.37
N ILE A 150 21.82 10.15 -13.98
CA ILE A 150 21.09 11.39 -14.32
C ILE A 150 19.93 11.07 -15.27
N ARG A 151 20.17 10.26 -16.28
CA ARG A 151 19.15 9.87 -17.26
C ARG A 151 17.98 9.11 -16.61
N VAL A 152 18.29 8.15 -15.75
CA VAL A 152 17.28 7.39 -14.99
C VAL A 152 16.46 8.29 -14.07
N LEU A 153 17.13 9.22 -13.35
CA LEU A 153 16.45 10.17 -12.49
C LEU A 153 15.52 11.10 -13.29
N LEU A 154 16.02 11.74 -14.36
CA LEU A 154 15.20 12.67 -15.14
C LEU A 154 14.00 11.98 -15.79
N TRP A 155 14.18 10.75 -16.23
CA TRP A 155 13.10 9.90 -16.72
C TRP A 155 12.06 9.62 -15.63
N LYS A 156 12.50 9.21 -14.43
CA LYS A 156 11.61 8.98 -13.28
C LYS A 156 10.83 10.23 -12.92
N MET A 157 11.50 11.38 -12.81
CA MET A 157 10.87 12.67 -12.48
C MET A 157 9.84 13.09 -13.54
N TYR A 158 10.19 12.95 -14.81
CA TYR A 158 9.30 13.32 -15.91
C TYR A 158 7.98 12.51 -15.87
N TYR A 159 8.05 11.19 -15.74
CA TYR A 159 6.84 10.37 -15.69
C TYR A 159 6.07 10.56 -14.37
N ALA A 160 6.75 10.82 -13.27
CA ALA A 160 6.09 11.17 -12.01
C ALA A 160 5.30 12.48 -12.14
N ALA A 161 5.86 13.49 -12.80
CA ALA A 161 5.18 14.77 -13.08
C ALA A 161 3.99 14.58 -14.04
N CYS A 162 4.16 13.80 -15.10
CA CYS A 162 3.07 13.46 -16.03
C CYS A 162 1.91 12.74 -15.32
N TYR A 163 2.23 11.80 -14.43
CA TYR A 163 1.23 11.09 -13.66
C TYR A 163 0.48 12.01 -12.69
N ALA A 164 1.19 12.86 -11.96
CA ALA A 164 0.59 13.83 -11.06
C ALA A 164 -0.34 14.82 -11.81
N GLN A 165 0.13 15.36 -12.93
CA GLN A 165 -0.66 16.26 -13.79
C GLN A 165 -1.92 15.58 -14.33
N TYR A 166 -1.81 14.33 -14.79
CA TYR A 166 -2.97 13.58 -15.29
C TYR A 166 -4.03 13.39 -14.20
N LYS A 167 -3.62 13.05 -12.97
CA LYS A 167 -4.54 12.94 -11.84
C LYS A 167 -5.25 14.25 -11.55
N GLU A 168 -4.52 15.36 -11.52
CA GLU A 168 -5.08 16.68 -11.26
C GLU A 168 -6.09 17.10 -12.32
N GLU A 169 -5.73 16.99 -13.62
CA GLU A 169 -6.59 17.34 -14.74
C GLU A 169 -7.89 16.51 -14.83
N ASN A 170 -7.88 15.28 -14.29
CA ASN A 170 -9.00 14.36 -14.34
C ASN A 170 -9.67 14.11 -12.98
N HIS A 171 -9.33 14.91 -11.97
CA HIS A 171 -9.83 14.77 -10.59
C HIS A 171 -9.65 13.37 -10.01
N LEU A 172 -8.50 12.73 -10.28
CA LEU A 172 -8.18 11.39 -9.82
C LEU A 172 -7.30 11.41 -8.57
N LEU A 173 -7.52 10.46 -7.69
CA LEU A 173 -6.78 10.31 -6.44
C LEU A 173 -6.31 8.87 -6.32
N ASP A 174 -5.05 8.66 -5.99
CA ASP A 174 -4.60 7.36 -5.49
C ASP A 174 -4.74 7.27 -3.96
N PHE A 175 -4.37 6.14 -3.38
CA PHE A 175 -4.55 5.92 -1.94
C PHE A 175 -3.70 6.87 -1.09
N GLU A 176 -2.51 7.23 -1.53
CA GLU A 176 -1.63 8.17 -0.85
C GLU A 176 -2.19 9.60 -0.89
N ASP A 177 -2.80 10.02 -1.99
CA ASP A 177 -3.46 11.33 -2.10
C ASP A 177 -4.55 11.50 -1.04
N LEU A 178 -5.27 10.42 -0.71
CA LEU A 178 -6.28 10.48 0.35
C LEU A 178 -5.66 10.87 1.70
N LEU A 179 -4.48 10.30 2.01
CA LEU A 179 -3.77 10.62 3.25
C LEU A 179 -3.24 12.05 3.22
N LEU A 180 -2.57 12.44 2.14
CA LEU A 180 -1.93 13.75 2.01
C LEU A 180 -2.96 14.87 2.07
N LYS A 181 -4.01 14.81 1.28
CA LYS A 181 -5.08 15.82 1.28
C LYS A 181 -5.80 15.91 2.62
N THR A 182 -6.06 14.77 3.27
CA THR A 182 -6.67 14.76 4.61
C THR A 182 -5.74 15.40 5.64
N TYR A 183 -4.44 15.09 5.59
CA TYR A 183 -3.45 15.69 6.48
C TYR A 183 -3.40 17.21 6.31
N ASP A 184 -3.34 17.70 5.08
CA ASP A 184 -3.28 19.15 4.78
C ASP A 184 -4.51 19.89 5.30
N ILE A 185 -5.70 19.35 5.05
CA ILE A 185 -6.95 19.97 5.52
C ILE A 185 -7.00 19.99 7.06
N TYR A 186 -6.72 18.85 7.72
CA TYR A 186 -6.73 18.80 9.19
C TYR A 186 -5.63 19.63 9.85
N SER A 187 -4.52 19.87 9.14
CA SER A 187 -3.43 20.72 9.63
C SER A 187 -3.77 22.21 9.59
N THR A 188 -4.65 22.62 8.68
CA THR A 188 -4.97 24.03 8.43
C THR A 188 -6.37 24.45 8.87
N ASP A 189 -7.31 23.52 8.96
CA ASP A 189 -8.71 23.76 9.30
C ASP A 189 -9.04 23.24 10.71
N ASP A 190 -9.08 24.16 11.68
CA ASP A 190 -9.45 23.84 13.07
C ASP A 190 -10.94 23.51 13.25
N THR A 191 -11.80 23.74 12.24
CA THR A 191 -13.23 23.42 12.29
C THR A 191 -13.52 21.95 12.03
N CYS A 192 -12.56 21.19 11.52
CA CYS A 192 -12.69 19.76 11.29
C CYS A 192 -13.02 19.00 12.59
N LYS A 193 -13.94 18.04 12.48
CA LYS A 193 -14.36 17.21 13.62
C LYS A 193 -13.17 16.43 14.18
N ARG A 194 -12.96 16.55 15.50
CA ARG A 194 -11.93 15.80 16.24
C ARG A 194 -12.58 14.89 17.27
N TYR A 195 -11.89 13.83 17.66
CA TYR A 195 -12.40 12.79 18.53
C TYR A 195 -11.69 12.81 19.87
N LYS A 196 -12.47 12.66 20.95
CA LYS A 196 -11.95 12.57 22.32
C LYS A 196 -11.42 11.18 22.63
N TRP A 197 -12.00 10.16 22.03
CA TRP A 197 -11.63 8.75 22.19
C TRP A 197 -11.26 8.15 20.85
N ILE A 198 -10.03 7.63 20.75
CA ILE A 198 -9.54 6.91 19.58
C ILE A 198 -8.92 5.59 20.03
N GLN A 199 -9.30 4.50 19.37
CA GLN A 199 -8.66 3.20 19.52
C GLN A 199 -8.03 2.81 18.18
N VAL A 200 -6.76 2.45 18.23
CA VAL A 200 -5.98 2.05 17.07
C VAL A 200 -5.51 0.62 17.27
N ASP A 201 -5.95 -0.27 16.41
CA ASP A 201 -5.53 -1.67 16.39
C ASP A 201 -4.46 -1.89 15.33
N GLU A 202 -3.63 -2.94 15.49
CA GLU A 202 -2.53 -3.30 14.57
C GLU A 202 -1.60 -2.10 14.29
N VAL A 203 -1.27 -1.36 15.33
CA VAL A 203 -0.49 -0.11 15.18
C VAL A 203 0.90 -0.32 14.57
N GLN A 204 1.45 -1.53 14.63
CA GLN A 204 2.72 -1.88 13.98
C GLN A 204 2.66 -1.80 12.45
N ASP A 205 1.47 -1.85 11.86
CA ASP A 205 1.29 -1.79 10.41
C ASP A 205 1.08 -0.35 9.88
N LEU A 206 1.05 0.64 10.77
CA LEU A 206 0.84 2.03 10.39
C LEU A 206 2.13 2.73 9.95
N ASN A 207 2.04 3.53 8.91
CA ASN A 207 3.12 4.44 8.53
C ASN A 207 3.05 5.77 9.31
N GLY A 208 4.11 6.59 9.20
CA GLY A 208 4.21 7.86 9.92
C GLY A 208 3.12 8.87 9.57
N MET A 209 2.66 8.91 8.31
CA MET A 209 1.59 9.80 7.87
C MET A 209 0.23 9.40 8.47
N GLN A 210 -0.08 8.11 8.51
CA GLN A 210 -1.31 7.62 9.16
C GLN A 210 -1.34 7.97 10.65
N LEU A 211 -0.21 7.86 11.34
CA LEU A 211 -0.12 8.30 12.74
C LEU A 211 -0.29 9.80 12.90
N ALA A 212 0.30 10.60 11.99
CA ALA A 212 0.12 12.05 12.01
C ALA A 212 -1.35 12.43 11.84
N ILE A 213 -2.08 11.75 10.96
CA ILE A 213 -3.53 11.95 10.79
C ILE A 213 -4.28 11.59 12.08
N ILE A 214 -3.96 10.46 12.72
CA ILE A 214 -4.58 10.07 14.00
C ILE A 214 -4.33 11.14 15.08
N ASP A 215 -3.12 11.69 15.14
CA ASP A 215 -2.78 12.80 16.05
C ASP A 215 -3.66 14.03 15.77
N LEU A 216 -3.84 14.41 14.50
CA LEU A 216 -4.69 15.54 14.09
C LEU A 216 -6.19 15.31 14.34
N LEU A 217 -6.64 14.05 14.29
CA LEU A 217 -8.01 13.65 14.63
C LEU A 217 -8.30 13.72 16.11
N THR A 218 -7.30 13.86 16.95
CA THR A 218 -7.42 13.84 18.40
C THR A 218 -7.68 15.24 18.94
N VAL A 219 -8.65 15.38 19.86
CA VAL A 219 -8.87 16.67 20.54
C VAL A 219 -7.65 17.09 21.36
N LYS A 220 -7.42 18.41 21.50
CA LYS A 220 -6.28 18.94 22.27
C LYS A 220 -6.47 18.76 23.79
N ASP A 221 -7.72 18.84 24.25
CA ASP A 221 -8.05 18.81 25.66
C ASP A 221 -8.44 17.42 26.14
N ASN A 222 -7.62 16.86 27.03
CA ASN A 222 -7.83 15.58 27.68
C ASN A 222 -8.22 14.42 26.74
N PRO A 223 -7.40 14.13 25.73
CA PRO A 223 -7.66 13.03 24.80
C PRO A 223 -7.47 11.68 25.46
N MET A 224 -8.19 10.69 24.96
CA MET A 224 -7.99 9.27 25.30
C MET A 224 -7.67 8.50 24.02
N VAL A 225 -6.40 8.12 23.86
CA VAL A 225 -5.95 7.33 22.72
C VAL A 225 -5.36 6.02 23.21
N MET A 226 -5.88 4.92 22.69
CA MET A 226 -5.39 3.57 23.00
C MET A 226 -4.81 2.96 21.74
N TYR A 227 -3.54 2.54 21.82
CA TYR A 227 -2.82 1.84 20.76
C TYR A 227 -2.69 0.37 21.13
N LEU A 228 -3.10 -0.50 20.22
CA LEU A 228 -2.99 -1.95 20.33
C LEU A 228 -2.08 -2.46 19.20
N GLY A 229 -1.13 -3.31 19.52
CA GLY A 229 -0.22 -3.84 18.52
C GLY A 229 0.77 -4.85 19.09
N ASP A 230 1.46 -5.52 18.18
CA ASP A 230 2.47 -6.53 18.49
C ASP A 230 3.68 -6.33 17.59
N GLU A 231 4.83 -6.02 18.20
CA GLU A 231 6.09 -5.80 17.45
C GLU A 231 6.54 -7.04 16.67
N GLN A 232 6.20 -8.23 17.18
CA GLN A 232 6.58 -9.49 16.54
C GLN A 232 5.78 -9.76 15.27
N GLN A 233 4.65 -9.08 15.09
CA GLN A 233 3.79 -9.16 13.92
C GLN A 233 4.06 -8.03 12.88
N ALA A 234 5.09 -7.22 13.07
CA ALA A 234 5.48 -6.12 12.17
C ALA A 234 6.11 -6.65 10.86
N ILE A 235 5.34 -7.38 10.04
CA ILE A 235 5.80 -7.99 8.78
C ILE A 235 5.64 -7.07 7.56
N PHE A 236 4.97 -5.93 7.69
CA PHE A 236 4.70 -4.98 6.62
C PHE A 236 5.69 -3.81 6.56
N SER A 237 6.92 -4.01 7.03
CA SER A 237 7.97 -2.96 6.98
C SER A 237 8.25 -2.44 5.57
N PHE A 238 8.05 -3.27 4.54
CA PHE A 238 8.18 -2.89 3.13
C PHE A 238 7.09 -1.92 2.64
N MET A 239 5.98 -1.78 3.38
CA MET A 239 4.91 -0.81 3.11
C MET A 239 5.08 0.50 3.91
N GLY A 240 6.29 0.78 4.43
CA GLY A 240 6.59 1.99 5.21
C GLY A 240 6.22 1.91 6.69
N ALA A 241 5.71 0.77 7.18
CA ALA A 241 5.60 0.51 8.60
C ALA A 241 7.01 0.40 9.21
N LYS A 242 7.32 1.23 10.20
CA LYS A 242 8.65 1.27 10.82
C LYS A 242 8.60 0.79 12.25
N VAL A 243 9.54 -0.07 12.64
CA VAL A 243 9.75 -0.46 14.05
C VAL A 243 9.96 0.79 14.93
N GLU A 244 10.58 1.84 14.38
CA GLU A 244 10.71 3.16 15.02
C GLU A 244 9.37 3.77 15.44
N THR A 245 8.28 3.49 14.72
CA THR A 245 6.92 3.94 15.02
C THR A 245 6.46 3.43 16.39
N LEU A 246 6.64 2.15 16.67
CA LEU A 246 6.30 1.56 17.97
C LEU A 246 7.16 2.11 19.10
N THR A 247 8.44 2.33 18.85
CA THR A 247 9.34 2.98 19.82
C THR A 247 8.87 4.39 20.16
N LEU A 248 8.48 5.18 19.17
CA LEU A 248 7.92 6.52 19.38
C LEU A 248 6.60 6.48 20.19
N LEU A 249 5.73 5.51 19.90
CA LEU A 249 4.48 5.35 20.64
C LEU A 249 4.71 4.94 22.09
N LYS A 250 5.66 4.04 22.35
CA LYS A 250 6.05 3.66 23.72
C LYS A 250 6.55 4.88 24.51
N MET A 251 7.36 5.74 23.89
CA MET A 251 7.81 6.98 24.51
C MET A 251 6.65 7.94 24.80
N ARG A 252 5.66 8.04 23.90
CA ARG A 252 4.46 8.86 24.09
C ARG A 252 3.56 8.37 25.22
N CYS A 253 3.46 7.07 25.41
CA CYS A 253 2.64 6.46 26.45
C CYS A 253 3.14 6.71 27.88
N LYS A 254 4.36 7.25 28.07
CA LYS A 254 4.90 7.68 29.37
C LYS A 254 4.75 6.63 30.50
N GLY A 255 4.98 5.37 30.17
CA GLY A 255 4.86 4.27 31.14
C GLY A 255 3.45 3.63 31.24
N ASN A 256 2.43 4.17 30.59
CA ASN A 256 1.10 3.54 30.49
C ASN A 256 1.13 2.44 29.41
N ILE A 257 2.01 1.46 29.58
CA ILE A 257 2.18 0.32 28.68
C ILE A 257 1.73 -0.93 29.44
N HIS A 258 0.83 -1.67 28.82
CA HIS A 258 0.29 -2.90 29.38
C HIS A 258 0.54 -4.06 28.42
N HIS A 259 1.07 -5.16 28.94
CA HIS A 259 1.32 -6.37 28.17
C HIS A 259 0.20 -7.38 28.40
N LEU A 260 -0.36 -7.91 27.31
CA LEU A 260 -1.32 -9.01 27.35
C LEU A 260 -0.52 -10.33 27.48
N GLN A 261 -0.53 -10.90 28.68
CA GLN A 261 0.28 -12.09 29.01
C GLN A 261 -0.45 -13.41 28.75
N ARG A 262 -1.76 -13.37 28.39
CA ARG A 262 -2.56 -14.58 28.17
C ARG A 262 -2.99 -14.69 26.71
N ASN A 263 -2.68 -15.83 26.11
CA ASN A 263 -3.14 -16.21 24.80
C ASN A 263 -4.28 -17.23 24.94
N HIS A 264 -5.48 -16.84 24.54
CA HIS A 264 -6.68 -17.68 24.58
C HIS A 264 -6.96 -18.40 23.24
N ARG A 265 -6.18 -18.12 22.21
CA ARG A 265 -6.37 -18.66 20.85
C ARG A 265 -5.64 -19.98 20.66
N SER A 266 -4.34 -19.99 20.93
CA SER A 266 -3.45 -21.07 20.58
C SER A 266 -3.31 -22.10 21.69
N PRO A 267 -3.31 -23.41 21.38
CA PRO A 267 -2.97 -24.44 22.36
C PRO A 267 -1.56 -24.24 22.93
N LYS A 268 -1.39 -24.68 24.17
CA LYS A 268 -0.10 -24.52 24.87
C LYS A 268 1.08 -25.09 24.10
N TYR A 269 0.95 -26.29 23.53
CA TYR A 269 2.04 -26.93 22.78
C TYR A 269 2.51 -26.12 21.56
N LEU A 270 1.58 -25.44 20.89
CA LEU A 270 1.89 -24.58 19.74
C LEU A 270 2.55 -23.30 20.20
N LEU A 271 2.02 -22.69 21.27
CA LEU A 271 2.58 -21.47 21.84
C LEU A 271 3.99 -21.70 22.40
N ASP A 272 4.27 -22.86 23.00
CA ASP A 272 5.60 -23.22 23.48
C ASP A 272 6.61 -23.23 22.32
N VAL A 273 6.25 -23.72 21.12
CA VAL A 273 7.12 -23.66 19.93
C VAL A 273 7.37 -22.23 19.49
N PHE A 274 6.34 -21.38 19.45
CA PHE A 274 6.49 -19.97 19.09
C PHE A 274 7.31 -19.19 20.10
N ASN A 275 7.09 -19.41 21.39
CA ASN A 275 7.83 -18.78 22.45
C ASN A 275 9.31 -19.18 22.43
N ASP A 276 9.60 -20.46 22.19
CA ASP A 276 10.98 -20.97 22.03
C ASP A 276 11.70 -20.29 20.86
N TYR A 277 10.99 -20.11 19.73
CA TYR A 277 11.52 -19.38 18.58
C TYR A 277 11.76 -17.89 18.93
N ALA A 278 10.77 -17.23 19.56
CA ALA A 278 10.86 -15.84 19.95
C ALA A 278 12.04 -15.59 20.91
N GLU A 279 12.22 -16.42 21.93
CA GLU A 279 13.33 -16.33 22.86
C GLU A 279 14.69 -16.60 22.19
N LYS A 280 14.81 -17.69 21.44
CA LYS A 280 16.10 -18.16 20.90
C LYS A 280 16.55 -17.40 19.65
N GLN A 281 15.63 -17.06 18.76
CA GLN A 281 15.94 -16.43 17.47
C GLN A 281 15.71 -14.92 17.48
N LEU A 282 14.59 -14.47 18.03
CA LEU A 282 14.23 -13.05 18.04
C LEU A 282 14.79 -12.31 19.28
N LYS A 283 15.36 -13.05 20.25
CA LYS A 283 15.96 -12.49 21.49
C LYS A 283 14.98 -11.69 22.34
N ILE A 284 13.73 -12.14 22.40
CA ILE A 284 12.69 -11.52 23.21
C ILE A 284 12.74 -12.10 24.61
N ASP A 285 12.66 -11.24 25.63
CA ASP A 285 12.64 -11.67 27.02
C ASP A 285 11.45 -12.58 27.29
N ARG A 286 11.71 -13.72 27.92
CA ARG A 286 10.71 -14.73 28.23
C ARG A 286 9.55 -14.19 29.07
N GLU A 287 9.80 -13.22 29.92
CA GLU A 287 8.79 -12.57 30.75
C GLU A 287 7.74 -11.78 29.96
N LEU A 288 8.07 -11.40 28.72
CA LEU A 288 7.18 -10.70 27.79
C LEU A 288 6.37 -11.66 26.91
N LEU A 289 6.69 -12.95 26.92
CA LEU A 289 6.02 -13.95 26.09
C LEU A 289 4.71 -14.42 26.75
N PRO A 290 3.63 -14.57 25.97
CA PRO A 290 2.34 -14.96 26.51
C PRO A 290 2.28 -16.43 26.91
N ALA A 291 1.52 -16.74 27.95
CA ALA A 291 1.17 -18.12 28.31
C ALA A 291 -0.22 -18.48 27.75
N SER A 292 -0.40 -19.75 27.37
CA SER A 292 -1.70 -20.23 26.91
C SER A 292 -2.52 -20.81 28.06
N ASP A 293 -3.81 -20.48 28.08
CA ASP A 293 -4.81 -21.12 28.92
C ASP A 293 -5.48 -22.35 28.25
N ASN A 294 -5.07 -22.65 27.00
CA ASN A 294 -5.65 -23.74 26.23
C ASN A 294 -4.79 -25.01 26.36
N ASP A 295 -5.21 -25.92 27.25
CA ASP A 295 -4.51 -27.16 27.60
C ASP A 295 -4.79 -28.33 26.64
N VAL A 296 -5.24 -28.07 25.40
CA VAL A 296 -5.40 -29.10 24.40
C VAL A 296 -4.06 -29.83 24.20
N LYS A 297 -4.07 -31.16 24.37
CA LYS A 297 -2.88 -31.99 24.23
C LYS A 297 -2.49 -32.15 22.77
N ALA A 298 -1.19 -32.01 22.51
CA ALA A 298 -0.64 -32.31 21.19
C ALA A 298 -0.85 -33.79 20.81
N LYS A 299 -1.19 -34.00 19.56
CA LYS A 299 -1.12 -35.31 18.94
C LYS A 299 0.10 -35.36 18.02
N PRO A 300 0.68 -36.53 17.70
CA PRO A 300 1.87 -36.66 16.86
C PRO A 300 1.73 -35.94 15.49
N GLU A 301 0.51 -35.90 14.97
CA GLU A 301 0.19 -35.27 13.67
C GLU A 301 0.00 -33.75 13.70
N ASN A 302 -0.10 -33.12 14.88
CA ASN A 302 -0.41 -31.69 14.97
C ASN A 302 0.72 -30.76 14.52
N LEU A 303 1.96 -31.19 14.64
CA LEU A 303 3.14 -30.44 14.19
C LEU A 303 4.04 -31.40 13.41
N ARG A 304 4.19 -31.16 12.12
CA ARG A 304 5.07 -31.93 11.26
C ARG A 304 5.73 -31.06 10.21
N ILE A 305 6.90 -31.44 9.78
CA ILE A 305 7.63 -30.84 8.69
C ILE A 305 7.48 -31.73 7.47
N ILE A 306 7.14 -31.16 6.35
CA ILE A 306 7.07 -31.82 5.06
C ILE A 306 8.36 -31.53 4.32
N HIS A 307 9.01 -32.55 3.79
CA HIS A 307 10.19 -32.46 2.96
C HIS A 307 9.90 -33.10 1.61
N SER A 308 9.91 -32.28 0.57
CA SER A 308 9.69 -32.73 -0.79
C SER A 308 10.94 -32.54 -1.64
N SER A 309 11.14 -33.39 -2.65
CA SER A 309 12.30 -33.33 -3.54
C SER A 309 12.20 -32.24 -4.61
N THR A 310 10.99 -31.80 -4.91
CA THR A 310 10.69 -30.77 -5.90
C THR A 310 9.58 -29.86 -5.40
N ILE A 311 9.51 -28.63 -5.95
CA ILE A 311 8.44 -27.68 -5.64
C ILE A 311 7.06 -28.25 -6.02
N ASP A 312 6.97 -28.97 -7.12
CA ASP A 312 5.68 -29.55 -7.54
C ASP A 312 5.22 -30.67 -6.62
N SER A 313 6.14 -31.51 -6.11
CA SER A 313 5.80 -32.50 -5.10
C SER A 313 5.41 -31.87 -3.77
N GLU A 314 6.03 -30.76 -3.37
CA GLU A 314 5.65 -29.99 -2.19
C GLU A 314 4.22 -29.45 -2.32
N ARG A 315 3.89 -28.82 -3.45
CA ARG A 315 2.54 -28.30 -3.74
C ARG A 315 1.48 -29.40 -3.69
N GLN A 316 1.80 -30.57 -4.24
CA GLN A 316 0.91 -31.72 -4.22
C GLN A 316 0.69 -32.23 -2.79
N GLU A 317 1.76 -32.41 -2.00
CA GLU A 317 1.65 -32.85 -0.61
C GLU A 317 0.86 -31.88 0.26
N VAL A 318 1.09 -30.56 0.10
CA VAL A 318 0.31 -29.54 0.81
C VAL A 318 -1.17 -29.61 0.42
N THR A 319 -1.47 -29.81 -0.86
CA THR A 319 -2.84 -29.98 -1.34
C THR A 319 -3.51 -31.22 -0.77
N ASP A 320 -2.79 -32.35 -0.70
CA ASP A 320 -3.29 -33.59 -0.15
C ASP A 320 -3.54 -33.48 1.37
N VAL A 321 -2.68 -32.76 2.10
CA VAL A 321 -2.91 -32.45 3.51
C VAL A 321 -4.17 -31.62 3.69
N ALA A 322 -4.32 -30.54 2.90
CA ALA A 322 -5.49 -29.67 2.96
C ALA A 322 -6.78 -30.44 2.66
N ARG A 323 -6.75 -31.33 1.65
CA ARG A 323 -7.88 -32.20 1.31
C ARG A 323 -8.24 -33.15 2.47
N ASN A 324 -7.26 -33.84 3.03
CA ASN A 324 -7.48 -34.76 4.14
C ASN A 324 -8.09 -34.07 5.36
N LEU A 325 -7.63 -32.87 5.69
CA LEU A 325 -8.20 -32.07 6.79
C LEU A 325 -9.65 -31.67 6.48
N TYR A 326 -9.93 -31.21 5.27
CA TYR A 326 -11.29 -30.86 4.85
C TYR A 326 -12.25 -32.05 4.86
N GLU A 327 -11.78 -33.25 4.44
CA GLU A 327 -12.59 -34.49 4.47
C GLU A 327 -12.88 -34.95 5.89
N GLN A 328 -11.95 -34.75 6.82
CA GLN A 328 -12.14 -35.09 8.24
C GLN A 328 -13.17 -34.19 8.93
N ASN A 329 -13.18 -32.88 8.60
CA ASN A 329 -14.16 -31.96 9.15
C ASN A 329 -14.45 -30.80 8.15
N LYS A 330 -15.59 -30.92 7.44
CA LYS A 330 -16.01 -29.95 6.43
C LYS A 330 -16.43 -28.58 6.99
N GLU A 331 -16.67 -28.48 8.28
CA GLU A 331 -17.04 -27.23 8.95
C GLU A 331 -15.81 -26.42 9.39
N GLU A 332 -14.65 -27.06 9.53
CA GLU A 332 -13.40 -26.41 9.85
C GLU A 332 -12.75 -25.79 8.60
N ARG A 333 -12.12 -24.64 8.82
CA ARG A 333 -11.39 -23.94 7.76
C ARG A 333 -9.91 -24.23 7.88
N THR A 334 -9.32 -24.72 6.78
CA THR A 334 -7.88 -24.89 6.63
C THR A 334 -7.31 -23.73 5.84
N ALA A 335 -6.20 -23.16 6.30
CA ALA A 335 -5.48 -22.11 5.59
C ALA A 335 -4.10 -22.63 5.13
N VAL A 336 -3.75 -22.36 3.89
CA VAL A 336 -2.40 -22.51 3.34
C VAL A 336 -1.79 -21.14 3.20
N ILE A 337 -0.69 -20.89 3.91
CA ILE A 337 0.01 -19.61 3.91
C ILE A 337 1.29 -19.75 3.10
N VAL A 338 1.49 -18.84 2.17
CA VAL A 338 2.65 -18.79 1.26
C VAL A 338 3.33 -17.43 1.28
N SER A 339 4.57 -17.36 0.81
CA SER A 339 5.37 -16.14 0.83
C SER A 339 5.11 -15.20 -0.34
N SER A 340 4.52 -15.68 -1.43
CA SER A 340 4.27 -14.89 -2.63
C SER A 340 2.91 -15.17 -3.27
N ASN A 341 2.38 -14.18 -4.00
CA ASN A 341 1.16 -14.36 -4.79
C ASN A 341 1.32 -15.42 -5.89
N SER A 342 2.51 -15.55 -6.46
CA SER A 342 2.82 -16.59 -7.45
C SER A 342 2.71 -18.00 -6.86
N ASP A 343 3.17 -18.20 -5.62
CA ASP A 343 3.01 -19.50 -4.95
C ASP A 343 1.55 -19.78 -4.63
N ALA A 344 0.79 -18.76 -4.23
CA ALA A 344 -0.66 -18.88 -4.03
C ALA A 344 -1.37 -19.29 -5.33
N ASP A 345 -0.99 -18.71 -6.48
CA ASP A 345 -1.55 -19.07 -7.78
C ASP A 345 -1.27 -20.55 -8.13
N HIS A 346 -0.03 -20.99 -7.98
CA HIS A 346 0.33 -22.37 -8.28
C HIS A 346 -0.34 -23.40 -7.36
N ILE A 347 -0.49 -23.11 -6.06
CA ILE A 347 -1.22 -23.98 -5.13
C ILE A 347 -2.71 -24.01 -5.48
N SER A 348 -3.30 -22.84 -5.80
CA SER A 348 -4.68 -22.73 -6.25
C SER A 348 -4.92 -23.61 -7.50
N GLU A 349 -4.06 -23.51 -8.52
CA GLU A 349 -4.13 -24.38 -9.71
C GLU A 349 -4.01 -25.87 -9.37
N THR A 350 -3.18 -26.23 -8.38
CA THR A 350 -3.03 -27.62 -7.95
C THR A 350 -4.28 -28.13 -7.24
N MET A 351 -4.93 -27.27 -6.42
CA MET A 351 -6.20 -27.57 -5.77
C MET A 351 -7.33 -27.72 -6.79
N ASP A 352 -7.37 -26.87 -7.83
CA ASP A 352 -8.35 -26.95 -8.91
C ASP A 352 -8.23 -28.28 -9.68
N LYS A 353 -7.01 -28.71 -10.02
CA LYS A 353 -6.75 -29.99 -10.71
C LYS A 353 -7.31 -31.20 -9.97
N VAL A 354 -7.38 -31.13 -8.65
CA VAL A 354 -7.91 -32.20 -7.80
C VAL A 354 -9.35 -31.96 -7.35
N GLY A 355 -10.00 -30.91 -7.81
CA GLY A 355 -11.39 -30.56 -7.50
C GLY A 355 -11.61 -30.14 -6.03
N LEU A 356 -10.58 -29.65 -5.34
CA LEU A 356 -10.69 -29.16 -3.96
C LEU A 356 -11.22 -27.72 -3.98
N THR A 357 -12.44 -27.52 -3.48
CA THR A 357 -13.02 -26.18 -3.34
C THR A 357 -12.19 -25.35 -2.36
N HIS A 358 -11.72 -24.22 -2.81
CA HIS A 358 -10.90 -23.31 -2.03
C HIS A 358 -11.20 -21.85 -2.36
N PHE A 359 -10.68 -20.94 -1.55
CA PHE A 359 -10.76 -19.50 -1.77
C PHE A 359 -9.35 -18.91 -1.66
N LYS A 360 -8.88 -18.27 -2.73
CA LYS A 360 -7.58 -17.63 -2.75
C LYS A 360 -7.71 -16.17 -2.28
N VAL A 361 -6.98 -15.80 -1.24
CA VAL A 361 -6.84 -14.41 -0.80
C VAL A 361 -5.55 -13.85 -1.39
N SER A 362 -5.63 -13.29 -2.58
CA SER A 362 -4.49 -12.62 -3.21
C SER A 362 -4.98 -11.49 -4.11
N GLY A 363 -4.08 -10.58 -4.51
CA GLY A 363 -4.38 -9.38 -5.28
C GLY A 363 -4.97 -9.57 -6.68
N ARG A 364 -5.18 -10.83 -7.14
CA ARG A 364 -5.90 -11.15 -8.39
C ARG A 364 -7.27 -11.76 -8.04
N ASP A 365 -8.15 -10.92 -7.54
CA ASP A 365 -9.55 -11.24 -7.32
C ASP A 365 -10.33 -11.20 -8.65
N LEU A 366 -11.55 -11.73 -8.66
CA LEU A 366 -12.50 -11.66 -9.78
C LEU A 366 -12.62 -10.23 -10.35
N PHE A 367 -12.57 -9.24 -9.47
CA PHE A 367 -12.65 -7.82 -9.82
C PHE A 367 -11.45 -7.30 -10.64
N TYR A 368 -10.34 -8.02 -10.67
CA TYR A 368 -9.14 -7.68 -11.45
C TYR A 368 -9.13 -8.33 -12.84
N THR A 369 -10.10 -9.19 -13.15
CA THR A 369 -10.17 -9.79 -14.50
C THR A 369 -10.60 -8.72 -15.53
N PRO A 370 -10.04 -8.77 -16.76
CA PRO A 370 -10.34 -7.76 -17.79
C PRO A 370 -11.84 -7.60 -18.08
N ASP A 371 -12.59 -8.72 -18.08
CA ASP A 371 -14.02 -8.70 -18.37
C ASP A 371 -14.83 -8.03 -17.27
N VAL A 372 -14.48 -8.30 -16.00
CA VAL A 372 -15.14 -7.66 -14.85
C VAL A 372 -14.75 -6.20 -14.75
N LYS A 373 -13.49 -5.85 -15.01
CA LYS A 373 -13.04 -4.45 -15.09
C LYS A 373 -13.76 -3.68 -16.19
N LEU A 374 -14.00 -4.31 -17.34
CA LEU A 374 -14.80 -3.69 -18.40
C LEU A 374 -16.24 -3.44 -17.95
N LEU A 375 -16.87 -4.40 -17.27
CA LEU A 375 -18.20 -4.23 -16.68
C LEU A 375 -18.23 -3.12 -15.63
N LEU A 376 -17.26 -3.12 -14.71
CA LEU A 376 -17.14 -2.06 -13.70
C LEU A 376 -16.91 -0.69 -14.33
N SER A 377 -16.18 -0.61 -15.44
CA SER A 377 -15.97 0.64 -16.15
C SER A 377 -17.30 1.21 -16.70
N HIS A 378 -18.22 0.37 -17.20
CA HIS A 378 -19.55 0.84 -17.58
C HIS A 378 -20.34 1.39 -16.39
N LEU A 379 -20.27 0.73 -15.23
CA LEU A 379 -20.91 1.24 -14.00
C LEU A 379 -20.27 2.54 -13.52
N SER A 380 -18.94 2.64 -13.60
CA SER A 380 -18.20 3.84 -13.20
C SER A 380 -18.56 5.05 -14.07
N VAL A 381 -18.74 4.87 -15.38
CA VAL A 381 -19.19 5.94 -16.27
C VAL A 381 -20.64 6.35 -15.97
N LEU A 382 -21.49 5.41 -15.59
CA LEU A 382 -22.87 5.75 -15.18
C LEU A 382 -22.90 6.54 -13.86
N ALA A 383 -21.96 6.27 -12.96
CA ALA A 383 -21.82 7.01 -11.70
C ALA A 383 -21.13 8.37 -11.89
N ASN A 384 -20.14 8.44 -12.77
CA ASN A 384 -19.39 9.63 -13.11
C ASN A 384 -19.03 9.61 -14.61
N GLU A 385 -19.76 10.39 -15.43
CA GLU A 385 -19.55 10.47 -16.88
C GLU A 385 -18.17 11.06 -17.27
N HIS A 386 -17.49 11.72 -16.34
CA HIS A 386 -16.17 12.31 -16.58
C HIS A 386 -15.01 11.36 -16.25
N ASN A 387 -15.28 10.11 -15.82
CA ASN A 387 -14.23 9.14 -15.55
C ASN A 387 -13.52 8.71 -16.85
N SER A 388 -12.42 9.39 -17.16
CA SER A 388 -11.67 9.21 -18.41
C SER A 388 -11.01 7.82 -18.53
N ILE A 389 -10.59 7.21 -17.40
CA ILE A 389 -10.02 5.86 -17.39
C ILE A 389 -11.08 4.83 -17.74
N ALA A 390 -12.27 4.94 -17.13
CA ALA A 390 -13.37 4.04 -17.41
C ALA A 390 -13.80 4.13 -18.90
N TRP A 391 -13.89 5.35 -19.46
CA TRP A 391 -14.14 5.55 -20.87
C TRP A 391 -13.07 4.94 -21.77
N THR A 392 -11.79 5.14 -21.45
CA THR A 392 -10.67 4.58 -22.21
C THR A 392 -10.74 3.06 -22.25
N ARG A 393 -11.04 2.43 -21.11
CA ARG A 393 -11.19 0.96 -21.00
C ARG A 393 -12.39 0.44 -21.80
N ILE A 394 -13.54 1.13 -21.74
CA ILE A 394 -14.72 0.77 -22.54
C ILE A 394 -14.41 0.86 -24.03
N MET A 395 -13.82 1.96 -24.50
CA MET A 395 -13.48 2.16 -25.90
C MET A 395 -12.51 1.11 -26.42
N LYS A 396 -11.52 0.72 -25.62
CA LYS A 396 -10.59 -0.38 -25.92
C LYS A 396 -11.31 -1.74 -25.96
N GLY A 397 -12.17 -2.01 -24.98
CA GLY A 397 -12.93 -3.26 -24.87
C GLY A 397 -13.89 -3.50 -26.04
N VAL A 398 -14.54 -2.47 -26.53
CA VAL A 398 -15.41 -2.55 -27.74
C VAL A 398 -14.61 -2.41 -29.06
N ARG A 399 -13.27 -2.43 -28.98
CA ARG A 399 -12.36 -2.28 -30.12
C ARG A 399 -12.60 -1.03 -30.96
N ALA A 400 -13.13 0.01 -30.37
CA ALA A 400 -13.34 1.29 -31.05
C ALA A 400 -12.01 1.99 -31.34
N PHE A 401 -10.99 1.77 -30.47
CA PHE A 401 -9.65 2.31 -30.64
C PHE A 401 -8.57 1.24 -30.42
N PRO A 402 -7.54 1.22 -31.27
CA PRO A 402 -6.46 0.22 -31.18
C PRO A 402 -5.47 0.46 -30.03
N SER A 403 -5.46 1.64 -29.42
CA SER A 403 -4.55 1.96 -28.32
C SER A 403 -5.18 2.89 -27.27
N HIS A 404 -4.67 2.84 -26.03
CA HIS A 404 -5.03 3.76 -24.96
C HIS A 404 -4.75 5.22 -25.32
N ALA A 405 -3.61 5.51 -25.92
CA ALA A 405 -3.24 6.86 -26.33
C ALA A 405 -4.27 7.48 -27.30
N LEU A 406 -4.80 6.69 -28.23
CA LEU A 406 -5.82 7.16 -29.16
C LEU A 406 -7.18 7.38 -28.46
N ALA A 407 -7.59 6.46 -27.59
CA ALA A 407 -8.81 6.58 -26.81
C ALA A 407 -8.76 7.83 -25.90
N ARG A 408 -7.63 8.09 -25.25
CA ARG A 408 -7.40 9.28 -24.42
C ARG A 408 -7.50 10.57 -25.24
N ARG A 409 -6.86 10.63 -26.41
CA ARG A 409 -6.96 11.80 -27.31
C ARG A 409 -8.38 12.09 -27.75
N PHE A 410 -9.17 11.06 -27.95
CA PHE A 410 -10.58 11.20 -28.29
C PHE A 410 -11.38 11.71 -27.11
N ASN A 411 -11.20 11.14 -25.93
CA ASN A 411 -11.84 11.58 -24.69
C ASN A 411 -11.55 13.03 -24.35
N TRP A 412 -10.29 13.45 -24.53
CA TRP A 412 -9.90 14.86 -24.31
C TRP A 412 -10.57 15.84 -25.27
N LYS A 413 -10.92 15.39 -26.48
CA LYS A 413 -11.64 16.23 -27.45
C LYS A 413 -13.15 16.26 -27.23
N LEU A 414 -13.70 15.34 -26.44
CA LEU A 414 -15.11 15.33 -26.05
C LEU A 414 -15.42 16.21 -24.85
N LYS A 415 -14.38 16.59 -24.07
CA LYS A 415 -14.47 17.60 -23.02
C LYS A 415 -14.31 19.01 -23.63
#